data_9090ffed43b6f5846bdbef35ded86e33
#
_entry.id   9090ffed43b6f5846bdbef35ded86e33
#
_cell.length_a   1.000
_cell.length_b   1.000
_cell.length_c   1.000
_cell.angle_alpha   90.00
_cell.angle_beta   90.00
_cell.angle_gamma   90.00
#
_symmetry.space_group_name_H-M   'P 1'
#
loop_
_entity.id
_entity.type
_entity.pdbx_description
1 polymer ?
#
loop_
_entity_poly.entity_id
_entity_poly.type
_entity_poly.pdbx_seq_one_letter_code
_entity_poly.pdbx_strand_id
1 'polypeptide(L)'
;MVDLSTDINLDCDVIVIGGGASGAAVSWKLSQESIRVICLEQGDFVNPESYPANFKSSEIFDIKKWSFSPNERKLKADYPINDNESKIKIANYNAVGGSTIIFSGHYPRFHPSDFKARSLDGIADDWPISYSNLEPYYELNEKIVGVSGLAGDPAYPLIKNLMPPIPLGKMGERLGNGFNNKGWHWWPSYSAISTREIHGRNKCINIGTCNLGCPQSAKSSADVTYWPIALKNGAKIYTNSRVRNILVNSNNFVTGVEYFNNLGEIQILKSRVVILASNGVGTPRILLNSKSINNPDGLANSSGLVGKNLMLHPLGYVEGVDDIDLDSDLGPQGCCLQSQEFFESDESRGFLRGYTIQALRGPSPVEHAKKLLRRKKLKFGEDHLNSFKETFNKIVSLGIIVEDLPEITNRVEIDKILKDSHGIPSPKILYTLSENSKKSLSHGINKCKELFISMGLKDVIAYGPVANSGWHLMGTTKMGQNASDSVVNKNGQSHDIPNLFVADSSIFVTSSSVNPANTLQSLALYVADSVIRELPKFNIEQLRN
;
A
#
# COMPACT_ATOMS: atom_id res chain seq x y z
N MET A 1 42.15 23.84 30.93
CA MET A 1 41.48 23.21 29.77
C MET A 1 40.00 23.12 30.12
N VAL A 2 39.19 23.96 29.54
CA VAL A 2 37.72 23.87 29.75
C VAL A 2 37.27 22.67 28.94
N ASP A 3 36.72 21.68 29.61
CA ASP A 3 36.13 20.49 29.02
C ASP A 3 34.87 20.92 28.24
N LEU A 4 35.00 21.12 26.94
CA LEU A 4 33.90 21.39 26.03
C LEU A 4 33.25 20.07 25.60
N SER A 5 32.89 19.21 26.57
CA SER A 5 31.98 18.10 26.32
C SER A 5 30.57 18.68 26.12
N THR A 6 30.30 19.20 24.94
CA THR A 6 28.92 19.45 24.51
C THR A 6 28.26 18.08 24.32
N ASP A 7 27.64 17.58 25.38
CA ASP A 7 26.83 16.36 25.31
C ASP A 7 25.74 16.57 24.27
N ILE A 8 25.76 15.79 23.18
CA ILE A 8 24.66 15.74 22.24
C ILE A 8 23.48 15.08 22.97
N ASN A 9 22.53 15.91 23.38
CA ASN A 9 21.29 15.41 23.98
C ASN A 9 20.41 14.86 22.84
N LEU A 10 20.19 13.53 22.84
CA LEU A 10 19.31 12.88 21.88
C LEU A 10 17.88 12.81 22.42
N ASP A 11 16.91 13.23 21.60
CA ASP A 11 15.49 13.16 21.94
C ASP A 11 14.99 11.70 22.01
N CYS A 12 15.50 10.86 21.10
CA CYS A 12 15.21 9.43 21.04
C CYS A 12 16.37 8.64 20.42
N ASP A 13 16.25 7.33 20.39
CA ASP A 13 17.21 6.45 19.74
C ASP A 13 16.94 6.33 18.25
N VAL A 14 15.64 6.25 17.87
CA VAL A 14 15.18 6.07 16.50
C VAL A 14 14.03 7.02 16.19
N ILE A 15 14.16 7.77 15.08
CA ILE A 15 13.05 8.51 14.47
C ILE A 15 12.49 7.66 13.32
N VAL A 16 11.16 7.49 13.30
CA VAL A 16 10.42 6.90 12.17
C VAL A 16 9.66 8.01 11.46
N ILE A 17 9.79 8.11 10.14
CA ILE A 17 9.12 9.13 9.33
C ILE A 17 7.97 8.47 8.56
N GLY A 18 6.74 8.77 8.99
CA GLY A 18 5.49 8.22 8.46
C GLY A 18 4.85 7.19 9.38
N GLY A 19 3.63 7.47 9.85
CA GLY A 19 2.84 6.63 10.76
C GLY A 19 1.90 5.65 10.06
N GLY A 20 2.15 5.34 8.76
CA GLY A 20 1.36 4.41 7.95
C GLY A 20 1.60 2.94 8.28
N ALA A 21 1.31 2.05 7.31
CA ALA A 21 1.43 0.60 7.47
C ALA A 21 2.81 0.15 7.96
N SER A 22 3.87 0.62 7.29
CA SER A 22 5.26 0.26 7.61
C SER A 22 5.73 0.88 8.90
N GLY A 23 5.51 2.21 9.07
CA GLY A 23 5.97 2.90 10.27
C GLY A 23 5.31 2.39 11.54
N ALA A 24 4.07 1.95 11.47
CA ALA A 24 3.37 1.28 12.56
C ALA A 24 4.03 -0.06 12.93
N ALA A 25 4.34 -0.90 11.93
CA ALA A 25 5.00 -2.19 12.13
C ALA A 25 6.42 -2.02 12.70
N VAL A 26 7.20 -1.07 12.15
CA VAL A 26 8.54 -0.71 12.66
C VAL A 26 8.46 -0.21 14.09
N SER A 27 7.60 0.77 14.37
CA SER A 27 7.46 1.35 15.72
C SER A 27 7.02 0.31 16.74
N TRP A 28 6.10 -0.59 16.36
CA TRP A 28 5.70 -1.72 17.18
C TRP A 28 6.89 -2.64 17.47
N LYS A 29 7.66 -3.04 16.45
CA LYS A 29 8.77 -3.99 16.63
C LYS A 29 9.87 -3.40 17.52
N LEU A 30 10.26 -2.15 17.27
CA LEU A 30 11.26 -1.45 18.08
C LEU A 30 10.80 -1.23 19.53
N SER A 31 9.50 -1.01 19.76
CA SER A 31 8.93 -0.82 21.09
C SER A 31 8.90 -2.10 21.95
N GLN A 32 9.13 -3.28 21.36
CA GLN A 32 9.29 -4.53 22.11
C GLN A 32 10.66 -4.60 22.82
N GLU A 33 11.62 -3.81 22.34
CA GLU A 33 12.95 -3.66 22.91
C GLU A 33 13.00 -2.35 23.73
N SER A 34 14.02 -2.13 24.52
CA SER A 34 14.20 -0.90 25.30
C SER A 34 14.68 0.30 24.43
N ILE A 35 14.13 0.45 23.22
CA ILE A 35 14.50 1.49 22.25
C ILE A 35 13.50 2.64 22.35
N ARG A 36 13.99 3.86 22.52
CA ARG A 36 13.16 5.08 22.51
C ARG A 36 12.83 5.45 21.08
N VAL A 37 11.55 5.27 20.69
CA VAL A 37 11.06 5.52 19.31
C VAL A 37 10.15 6.74 19.32
N ILE A 38 10.40 7.66 18.38
CA ILE A 38 9.47 8.75 18.02
C ILE A 38 9.13 8.64 16.54
N CYS A 39 7.84 8.54 16.25
CA CYS A 39 7.32 8.61 14.89
C CYS A 39 6.79 10.00 14.58
N LEU A 40 7.14 10.54 13.41
CA LEU A 40 6.60 11.80 12.88
C LEU A 40 5.58 11.47 11.79
N GLU A 41 4.31 11.86 11.99
CA GLU A 41 3.22 11.67 11.03
C GLU A 41 2.61 13.03 10.66
N GLN A 42 2.50 13.30 9.35
CA GLN A 42 1.97 14.57 8.85
C GLN A 42 0.45 14.72 9.02
N GLY A 43 -0.27 13.60 9.12
CA GLY A 43 -1.70 13.57 9.44
C GLY A 43 -1.99 13.39 10.93
N ASP A 44 -3.24 13.11 11.23
CA ASP A 44 -3.71 12.87 12.60
C ASP A 44 -4.38 11.49 12.72
N PHE A 45 -4.75 11.09 13.91
CA PHE A 45 -5.66 9.97 14.11
C PHE A 45 -7.02 10.26 13.48
N VAL A 46 -7.58 9.26 12.82
CA VAL A 46 -8.94 9.36 12.29
C VAL A 46 -9.91 8.86 13.36
N ASN A 47 -10.85 9.74 13.77
CA ASN A 47 -11.90 9.34 14.69
C ASN A 47 -12.84 8.33 14.00
N PRO A 48 -12.99 7.09 14.51
CA PRO A 48 -13.89 6.09 13.92
C PRO A 48 -15.36 6.55 13.81
N GLU A 49 -15.82 7.46 14.66
CA GLU A 49 -17.15 8.05 14.58
C GLU A 49 -17.37 8.90 13.33
N SER A 50 -16.28 9.38 12.70
CA SER A 50 -16.34 10.18 11.48
C SER A 50 -16.47 9.36 10.19
N TYR A 51 -16.34 8.03 10.28
CA TYR A 51 -16.42 7.19 9.09
C TYR A 51 -17.80 7.24 8.43
N PRO A 52 -17.86 7.27 7.09
CA PRO A 52 -19.13 7.41 6.35
C PRO A 52 -20.19 6.38 6.71
N ALA A 53 -19.80 5.15 7.02
CA ALA A 53 -20.74 4.09 7.40
C ALA A 53 -21.61 4.39 8.64
N ASN A 54 -21.21 5.36 9.47
CA ASN A 54 -22.00 5.81 10.62
C ASN A 54 -23.15 6.74 10.24
N PHE A 55 -23.22 7.20 8.99
CA PHE A 55 -24.20 8.19 8.53
C PHE A 55 -25.06 7.62 7.41
N LYS A 56 -26.38 7.59 7.60
CA LYS A 56 -27.35 7.07 6.60
C LYS A 56 -27.30 7.78 5.25
N SER A 57 -26.86 9.04 5.22
CA SER A 57 -26.77 9.88 4.01
C SER A 57 -25.37 10.00 3.45
N SER A 58 -24.40 9.24 3.96
CA SER A 58 -22.98 9.38 3.61
C SER A 58 -22.66 9.20 2.14
N GLU A 59 -23.41 8.36 1.44
CA GLU A 59 -23.23 8.15 -0.01
C GLU A 59 -23.64 9.36 -0.85
N ILE A 60 -24.44 10.28 -0.30
CA ILE A 60 -24.94 11.48 -0.98
C ILE A 60 -24.06 12.68 -0.69
N PHE A 61 -23.59 12.83 0.57
CA PHE A 61 -22.90 14.00 1.06
C PHE A 61 -21.41 13.74 1.30
N ASP A 62 -20.61 14.68 0.82
CA ASP A 62 -19.18 14.92 1.13
C ASP A 62 -18.24 13.69 1.22
N ILE A 63 -18.27 12.83 0.19
CA ILE A 63 -17.32 11.73 0.06
C ILE A 63 -15.90 12.25 -0.30
N LYS A 64 -15.76 13.52 -0.71
CA LYS A 64 -14.46 14.06 -1.18
C LYS A 64 -13.35 13.91 -0.14
N LYS A 65 -13.63 14.12 1.14
CA LYS A 65 -12.63 13.94 2.22
C LYS A 65 -12.13 12.50 2.38
N TRP A 66 -12.81 11.53 1.75
CA TRP A 66 -12.43 10.12 1.71
C TRP A 66 -11.92 9.70 0.34
N SER A 67 -11.75 10.62 -0.60
CA SER A 67 -11.14 10.30 -1.90
C SER A 67 -9.76 9.70 -1.71
N PHE A 68 -9.39 8.73 -2.55
CA PHE A 68 -8.04 8.17 -2.58
C PHE A 68 -7.01 9.21 -3.05
N SER A 69 -7.43 10.17 -3.87
CA SER A 69 -6.55 11.21 -4.42
C SER A 69 -6.35 12.35 -3.42
N PRO A 70 -5.11 12.64 -2.99
CA PRO A 70 -4.81 13.81 -2.17
C PRO A 70 -5.12 15.13 -2.91
N ASN A 71 -5.05 15.14 -4.25
CA ASN A 71 -5.37 16.29 -5.08
C ASN A 71 -6.87 16.65 -5.06
N GLU A 72 -7.75 15.65 -4.85
CA GLU A 72 -9.20 15.85 -4.69
C GLU A 72 -9.57 16.14 -3.23
N ARG A 73 -8.96 15.42 -2.30
CA ARG A 73 -9.25 15.47 -0.86
C ARG A 73 -8.82 16.79 -0.24
N LYS A 74 -7.61 17.25 -0.54
CA LYS A 74 -7.04 18.54 -0.11
C LYS A 74 -7.15 18.81 1.41
N LEU A 75 -6.95 17.80 2.23
CA LEU A 75 -6.85 17.97 3.69
C LEU A 75 -5.54 18.68 4.05
N LYS A 76 -5.46 19.26 5.26
CA LYS A 76 -4.24 19.91 5.77
C LYS A 76 -3.02 18.97 5.75
N ALA A 77 -3.25 17.68 6.00
CA ALA A 77 -2.23 16.64 5.95
C ALA A 77 -1.76 16.29 4.53
N ASP A 78 -2.55 16.62 3.51
CA ASP A 78 -2.21 16.30 2.13
C ASP A 78 -1.15 17.26 1.58
N TYR A 79 -0.42 16.78 0.59
CA TYR A 79 0.41 17.59 -0.28
C TYR A 79 0.00 17.34 -1.74
N PRO A 80 0.06 18.36 -2.59
CA PRO A 80 -0.31 18.19 -3.99
C PRO A 80 0.72 17.30 -4.69
N ILE A 81 0.25 16.51 -5.66
CA ILE A 81 1.07 15.62 -6.48
C ILE A 81 0.86 15.99 -7.94
N ASN A 82 1.93 16.33 -8.65
CA ASN A 82 1.87 16.52 -10.09
C ASN A 82 1.93 15.17 -10.81
N ASP A 83 0.79 14.58 -11.08
CA ASP A 83 0.64 13.31 -11.80
C ASP A 83 0.02 13.50 -13.21
N ASN A 84 0.24 14.67 -13.80
CA ASN A 84 -0.32 14.99 -15.14
C ASN A 84 0.25 14.09 -16.23
N GLU A 85 1.50 13.66 -16.10
CA GLU A 85 2.20 12.76 -17.03
C GLU A 85 2.00 11.27 -16.68
N SER A 86 0.92 10.94 -15.95
CA SER A 86 0.53 9.57 -15.63
C SER A 86 -0.95 9.34 -15.96
N LYS A 87 -1.24 8.22 -16.63
CA LYS A 87 -2.64 7.76 -16.83
C LYS A 87 -3.22 7.19 -15.53
N ILE A 88 -2.38 6.64 -14.65
CA ILE A 88 -2.77 6.13 -13.34
C ILE A 88 -2.46 7.21 -12.31
N LYS A 89 -3.49 7.74 -11.66
CA LYS A 89 -3.37 8.80 -10.67
C LYS A 89 -2.96 8.25 -9.31
N ILE A 90 -2.10 8.98 -8.61
CA ILE A 90 -1.58 8.56 -7.30
C ILE A 90 -2.67 8.63 -6.24
N ALA A 91 -2.77 7.56 -5.49
CA ALA A 91 -3.69 7.41 -4.37
C ALA A 91 -2.90 7.11 -3.09
N ASN A 92 -3.14 7.90 -2.05
CA ASN A 92 -2.63 7.69 -0.71
C ASN A 92 -3.56 8.32 0.33
N TYR A 93 -3.35 7.99 1.61
CA TYR A 93 -4.09 8.61 2.71
C TYR A 93 -3.10 9.00 3.82
N ASN A 94 -3.10 10.28 4.18
CA ASN A 94 -2.16 10.85 5.14
C ASN A 94 -2.84 10.94 6.52
N ALA A 95 -2.60 9.95 7.36
CA ALA A 95 -3.12 9.81 8.71
C ALA A 95 -2.31 8.77 9.47
N VAL A 96 -2.46 8.69 10.78
CA VAL A 96 -1.98 7.54 11.56
C VAL A 96 -2.71 6.28 11.07
N GLY A 97 -1.94 5.27 10.66
CA GLY A 97 -2.44 4.10 9.93
C GLY A 97 -2.32 4.22 8.40
N GLY A 98 -2.14 5.45 7.87
CA GLY A 98 -1.91 5.71 6.45
C GLY A 98 -2.99 5.15 5.54
N SER A 99 -2.59 4.72 4.34
CA SER A 99 -3.53 4.17 3.34
C SER A 99 -4.28 2.90 3.79
N THR A 100 -3.88 2.24 4.90
CA THR A 100 -4.65 1.12 5.44
C THR A 100 -6.00 1.54 6.03
N ILE A 101 -6.20 2.84 6.32
CA ILE A 101 -7.50 3.39 6.71
C ILE A 101 -8.55 3.18 5.60
N ILE A 102 -8.13 3.30 4.34
CA ILE A 102 -9.03 3.26 3.17
C ILE A 102 -8.74 2.11 2.20
N PHE A 103 -7.86 1.14 2.54
CA PHE A 103 -7.63 -0.04 1.70
C PHE A 103 -8.81 -1.04 1.78
N SER A 104 -8.92 -1.93 0.79
CA SER A 104 -9.98 -2.94 0.76
C SER A 104 -9.77 -4.08 1.76
N GLY A 105 -8.54 -4.33 2.16
CA GLY A 105 -8.19 -5.42 3.07
C GLY A 105 -7.61 -6.67 2.42
N HIS A 106 -7.38 -6.69 1.09
CA HIS A 106 -6.62 -7.78 0.47
C HIS A 106 -5.22 -7.89 1.08
N TYR A 107 -4.81 -9.12 1.44
CA TYR A 107 -3.60 -9.32 2.23
C TYR A 107 -2.84 -10.61 1.88
N PRO A 108 -2.69 -10.95 0.59
CA PRO A 108 -1.91 -12.11 0.17
C PRO A 108 -0.41 -11.89 0.43
N ARG A 109 0.34 -12.99 0.47
CA ARG A 109 1.81 -12.97 0.40
C ARG A 109 2.26 -12.83 -1.05
N PHE A 110 3.48 -12.38 -1.27
CA PHE A 110 4.19 -12.63 -2.54
C PHE A 110 4.51 -14.11 -2.67
N HIS A 111 4.59 -14.61 -3.90
CA HIS A 111 5.03 -15.99 -4.19
C HIS A 111 6.56 -16.11 -4.08
N PRO A 112 7.09 -17.30 -3.83
CA PRO A 112 8.54 -17.53 -3.90
C PRO A 112 9.17 -17.11 -5.23
N SER A 113 8.45 -17.24 -6.35
CA SER A 113 8.87 -16.84 -7.70
C SER A 113 9.07 -15.32 -7.84
N ASP A 114 8.32 -14.50 -7.09
CA ASP A 114 8.43 -13.03 -7.14
C ASP A 114 9.80 -12.52 -6.69
N PHE A 115 10.51 -13.30 -5.86
CA PHE A 115 11.84 -12.96 -5.37
C PHE A 115 12.95 -13.30 -6.36
N LYS A 116 12.63 -13.96 -7.48
CA LYS A 116 13.58 -14.53 -8.45
C LYS A 116 13.25 -14.18 -9.90
N ALA A 117 12.73 -12.99 -10.16
CA ALA A 117 12.28 -12.59 -11.49
C ALA A 117 13.39 -12.62 -12.55
N ARG A 118 14.62 -12.20 -12.19
CA ARG A 118 15.77 -12.30 -13.09
C ARG A 118 16.17 -13.74 -13.39
N SER A 119 16.26 -14.57 -12.35
CA SER A 119 16.71 -15.95 -12.48
C SER A 119 15.69 -16.83 -13.21
N LEU A 120 14.39 -16.58 -13.06
CA LEU A 120 13.32 -17.38 -13.65
C LEU A 120 12.91 -16.89 -15.04
N ASP A 121 12.75 -15.58 -15.21
CA ASP A 121 12.12 -14.99 -16.41
C ASP A 121 13.08 -14.08 -17.19
N GLY A 122 14.31 -13.85 -16.70
CA GLY A 122 15.32 -13.01 -17.36
C GLY A 122 15.03 -11.50 -17.31
N ILE A 123 14.04 -11.06 -16.52
CA ILE A 123 13.59 -9.66 -16.42
C ILE A 123 13.80 -9.09 -15.02
N ALA A 124 13.80 -7.75 -14.90
CA ALA A 124 14.03 -7.04 -13.65
C ALA A 124 15.30 -7.50 -12.93
N ASP A 125 15.26 -7.61 -11.59
CA ASP A 125 16.33 -8.16 -10.76
C ASP A 125 15.75 -9.18 -9.77
N ASP A 126 16.60 -10.06 -9.26
CA ASP A 126 16.26 -10.88 -8.11
C ASP A 126 16.30 -10.02 -6.84
N TRP A 127 15.42 -10.30 -5.91
CA TRP A 127 15.50 -9.68 -4.58
C TRP A 127 16.78 -10.16 -3.88
N PRO A 128 17.47 -9.29 -3.11
CA PRO A 128 18.67 -9.71 -2.34
C PRO A 128 18.30 -10.56 -1.10
N ILE A 129 17.02 -10.81 -0.90
CA ILE A 129 16.43 -11.70 0.11
C ILE A 129 15.49 -12.70 -0.57
N SER A 130 15.31 -13.86 0.04
CA SER A 130 14.39 -14.89 -0.45
C SER A 130 13.05 -14.87 0.27
N TYR A 131 12.05 -15.58 -0.25
CA TYR A 131 10.80 -15.84 0.45
C TYR A 131 11.03 -16.42 1.84
N SER A 132 11.95 -17.40 2.00
CA SER A 132 12.25 -18.04 3.28
C SER A 132 12.88 -17.07 4.31
N ASN A 133 13.57 -16.01 3.87
CA ASN A 133 14.03 -14.96 4.79
C ASN A 133 12.85 -14.14 5.35
N LEU A 134 11.80 -13.96 4.55
CA LEU A 134 10.65 -13.15 4.93
C LEU A 134 9.51 -13.96 5.56
N GLU A 135 9.47 -15.28 5.37
CA GLU A 135 8.40 -16.15 5.86
C GLU A 135 8.13 -16.03 7.37
N PRO A 136 9.13 -15.99 8.28
CA PRO A 136 8.88 -15.80 9.71
C PRO A 136 8.18 -14.46 10.00
N TYR A 137 8.47 -13.43 9.20
CA TYR A 137 7.86 -12.10 9.35
C TYR A 137 6.44 -12.06 8.76
N TYR A 138 6.14 -12.82 7.73
CA TYR A 138 4.77 -13.05 7.27
C TYR A 138 3.94 -13.70 8.37
N GLU A 139 4.42 -14.80 8.98
CA GLU A 139 3.71 -15.49 10.06
C GLU A 139 3.47 -14.56 11.27
N LEU A 140 4.46 -13.75 11.65
CA LEU A 140 4.35 -12.77 12.74
C LEU A 140 3.32 -11.68 12.40
N ASN A 141 3.43 -11.09 11.21
CA ASN A 141 2.54 -10.04 10.73
C ASN A 141 1.08 -10.52 10.67
N GLU A 142 0.85 -11.68 10.07
CA GLU A 142 -0.48 -12.29 9.95
C GLU A 142 -1.14 -12.55 11.30
N LYS A 143 -0.35 -12.96 12.30
CA LYS A 143 -0.82 -13.15 13.67
C LYS A 143 -1.25 -11.83 14.32
N ILE A 144 -0.48 -10.75 14.14
CA ILE A 144 -0.76 -9.43 14.73
C ILE A 144 -1.96 -8.79 14.05
N VAL A 145 -1.98 -8.82 12.73
CA VAL A 145 -3.05 -8.27 11.89
C VAL A 145 -4.35 -9.07 12.08
N GLY A 146 -4.24 -10.38 12.26
CA GLY A 146 -5.38 -11.30 12.25
C GLY A 146 -5.89 -11.46 10.81
N VAL A 147 -5.16 -12.25 10.02
CA VAL A 147 -5.53 -12.50 8.62
C VAL A 147 -6.56 -13.62 8.54
N SER A 148 -7.63 -13.40 7.79
CA SER A 148 -8.62 -14.43 7.43
C SER A 148 -8.27 -15.05 6.08
N GLY A 149 -8.56 -16.34 5.91
CA GLY A 149 -8.29 -17.07 4.68
C GLY A 149 -8.44 -18.57 4.86
N LEU A 150 -8.25 -19.32 3.79
CA LEU A 150 -8.25 -20.78 3.80
C LEU A 150 -6.83 -21.28 3.56
N ALA A 151 -6.31 -22.12 4.46
CA ALA A 151 -5.02 -22.74 4.30
C ALA A 151 -5.05 -23.82 3.18
N GLY A 152 -3.87 -24.12 2.60
CA GLY A 152 -3.75 -25.21 1.64
C GLY A 152 -3.97 -24.81 0.18
N ASP A 153 -3.95 -23.51 -0.13
CA ASP A 153 -3.90 -23.04 -1.51
C ASP A 153 -2.61 -23.57 -2.18
N PRO A 154 -2.72 -24.35 -3.27
CA PRO A 154 -1.56 -24.93 -3.94
C PRO A 154 -0.64 -23.88 -4.57
N ALA A 155 -1.10 -22.65 -4.75
CA ALA A 155 -0.30 -21.53 -5.28
C ALA A 155 0.71 -20.98 -4.25
N TYR A 156 0.58 -21.33 -2.96
CA TYR A 156 1.44 -20.84 -1.89
C TYR A 156 2.09 -21.96 -1.08
N PRO A 157 3.26 -21.73 -0.46
CA PRO A 157 3.68 -22.49 0.70
C PRO A 157 2.60 -22.47 1.79
N LEU A 158 2.55 -23.53 2.63
CA LEU A 158 1.51 -23.64 3.66
C LEU A 158 1.48 -22.42 4.58
N ILE A 159 0.38 -21.67 4.54
CA ILE A 159 0.12 -20.52 5.42
C ILE A 159 -0.57 -21.01 6.69
N LYS A 160 0.00 -20.66 7.85
CA LYS A 160 -0.49 -21.04 9.17
C LYS A 160 -1.24 -19.88 9.83
N ASN A 161 -1.95 -20.19 10.94
CA ASN A 161 -2.54 -19.18 11.84
C ASN A 161 -3.60 -18.25 11.21
N LEU A 162 -4.30 -18.70 10.19
CA LEU A 162 -5.39 -17.95 9.59
C LEU A 162 -6.67 -18.02 10.45
N MET A 163 -7.42 -16.94 10.47
CA MET A 163 -8.83 -16.97 10.87
C MET A 163 -9.66 -17.63 9.76
N PRO A 164 -10.88 -18.13 10.06
CA PRO A 164 -11.76 -18.62 9.02
C PRO A 164 -11.88 -17.65 7.84
N PRO A 165 -12.01 -18.14 6.60
CA PRO A 165 -12.13 -17.28 5.44
C PRO A 165 -13.41 -16.43 5.51
N ILE A 166 -13.41 -15.31 4.80
CA ILE A 166 -14.61 -14.53 4.54
C ILE A 166 -15.60 -15.43 3.79
N PRO A 167 -16.89 -15.52 4.20
CA PRO A 167 -17.88 -16.27 3.47
C PRO A 167 -17.99 -15.80 2.01
N LEU A 168 -18.07 -16.74 1.09
CA LEU A 168 -18.18 -16.43 -0.35
C LEU A 168 -19.43 -15.63 -0.69
N GLY A 169 -20.55 -15.92 0.00
CA GLY A 169 -21.87 -15.39 -0.34
C GLY A 169 -22.31 -15.83 -1.74
N LYS A 170 -23.52 -15.44 -2.13
CA LYS A 170 -24.08 -15.82 -3.44
C LYS A 170 -23.19 -15.41 -4.62
N MET A 171 -22.60 -14.21 -4.56
CA MET A 171 -21.72 -13.71 -5.62
C MET A 171 -20.43 -14.52 -5.71
N GLY A 172 -19.78 -14.80 -4.59
CA GLY A 172 -18.55 -15.60 -4.58
C GLY A 172 -18.78 -17.04 -5.01
N GLU A 173 -19.87 -17.68 -4.59
CA GLU A 173 -20.27 -19.02 -5.06
C GLU A 173 -20.54 -19.03 -6.57
N ARG A 174 -21.22 -18.01 -7.09
CA ARG A 174 -21.50 -17.85 -8.52
C ARG A 174 -20.22 -17.71 -9.34
N LEU A 175 -19.24 -16.91 -8.84
CA LEU A 175 -17.92 -16.76 -9.45
C LEU A 175 -17.10 -18.06 -9.35
N GLY A 176 -17.06 -18.71 -8.19
CA GLY A 176 -16.36 -19.98 -8.00
C GLY A 176 -16.85 -21.08 -8.96
N ASN A 177 -18.15 -21.18 -9.17
CA ASN A 177 -18.74 -22.07 -10.16
C ASN A 177 -18.31 -21.69 -11.59
N GLY A 178 -18.21 -20.40 -11.90
CA GLY A 178 -17.72 -19.91 -13.19
C GLY A 178 -16.27 -20.32 -13.44
N PHE A 179 -15.39 -20.15 -12.45
CA PHE A 179 -13.99 -20.56 -12.52
C PHE A 179 -13.86 -22.09 -12.66
N ASN A 180 -14.63 -22.86 -11.88
CA ASN A 180 -14.63 -24.33 -11.97
C ASN A 180 -15.03 -24.82 -13.38
N ASN A 181 -16.04 -24.20 -13.99
CA ASN A 181 -16.48 -24.54 -15.36
C ASN A 181 -15.42 -24.24 -16.42
N LYS A 182 -14.48 -23.33 -16.15
CA LYS A 182 -13.32 -23.03 -16.99
C LYS A 182 -12.11 -23.91 -16.66
N GLY A 183 -12.14 -24.67 -15.56
CA GLY A 183 -10.97 -25.38 -15.04
C GLY A 183 -9.89 -24.44 -14.48
N TRP A 184 -10.27 -23.22 -14.08
CA TRP A 184 -9.31 -22.25 -13.58
C TRP A 184 -9.17 -22.38 -12.07
N HIS A 185 -7.94 -22.21 -11.59
CA HIS A 185 -7.62 -22.09 -10.18
C HIS A 185 -8.33 -20.88 -9.57
N TRP A 186 -8.88 -21.04 -8.38
CA TRP A 186 -9.34 -19.97 -7.51
C TRP A 186 -9.31 -20.39 -6.05
N TRP A 187 -9.25 -19.43 -5.14
CA TRP A 187 -9.18 -19.69 -3.72
C TRP A 187 -9.85 -18.57 -2.92
N PRO A 188 -10.40 -18.85 -1.70
CA PRO A 188 -10.82 -17.80 -0.78
C PRO A 188 -9.68 -16.84 -0.49
N SER A 189 -9.91 -15.54 -0.66
CA SER A 189 -8.88 -14.52 -0.53
C SER A 189 -8.29 -14.47 0.87
N TYR A 190 -6.97 -14.20 0.96
CA TYR A 190 -6.32 -13.79 2.20
C TYR A 190 -6.62 -12.33 2.46
N SER A 191 -7.15 -12.01 3.67
CA SER A 191 -7.71 -10.70 3.94
C SER A 191 -7.41 -10.21 5.36
N ALA A 192 -7.00 -8.96 5.47
CA ALA A 192 -6.83 -8.26 6.73
C ALA A 192 -8.19 -7.79 7.28
N ILE A 193 -9.13 -8.76 7.46
CA ILE A 193 -10.49 -8.53 7.94
C ILE A 193 -10.84 -9.59 8.97
N SER A 194 -11.29 -9.15 10.14
CA SER A 194 -11.64 -10.04 11.25
C SER A 194 -12.94 -10.79 10.99
N THR A 195 -12.89 -12.11 10.86
CA THR A 195 -14.06 -13.00 10.74
C THR A 195 -14.54 -13.52 12.08
N ARG A 196 -13.79 -13.27 13.14
CA ARG A 196 -14.14 -13.46 14.55
C ARG A 196 -13.54 -12.31 15.37
N GLU A 197 -13.92 -12.18 16.61
CA GLU A 197 -13.27 -11.26 17.54
C GLU A 197 -11.79 -11.61 17.71
N ILE A 198 -10.92 -10.60 17.67
CA ILE A 198 -9.48 -10.76 17.80
C ILE A 198 -8.84 -9.48 18.35
N HIS A 199 -7.99 -9.62 19.37
CA HIS A 199 -7.24 -8.49 19.96
C HIS A 199 -8.13 -7.28 20.32
N GLY A 200 -9.34 -7.52 20.86
CA GLY A 200 -10.29 -6.47 21.22
C GLY A 200 -11.03 -5.82 20.06
N ARG A 201 -10.85 -6.31 18.83
CA ARG A 201 -11.55 -5.83 17.63
C ARG A 201 -12.73 -6.74 17.30
N ASN A 202 -13.82 -6.12 16.81
CA ASN A 202 -15.03 -6.83 16.45
C ASN A 202 -14.86 -7.66 15.17
N LYS A 203 -15.72 -8.66 14.97
CA LYS A 203 -15.86 -9.33 13.67
C LYS A 203 -16.53 -8.42 12.64
N CYS A 204 -16.26 -8.67 11.37
CA CYS A 204 -16.92 -7.99 10.26
C CYS A 204 -18.43 -8.31 10.22
N ILE A 205 -19.24 -7.29 10.08
CA ILE A 205 -20.71 -7.37 9.95
C ILE A 205 -21.20 -6.99 8.54
N ASN A 206 -20.32 -7.09 7.56
CA ASN A 206 -20.60 -6.94 6.12
C ASN A 206 -21.20 -5.59 5.69
N ILE A 207 -20.78 -4.48 6.30
CA ILE A 207 -21.23 -3.13 5.92
C ILE A 207 -20.81 -2.76 4.49
N GLY A 208 -19.67 -3.27 4.01
CA GLY A 208 -19.20 -3.05 2.65
C GLY A 208 -18.44 -1.72 2.40
N THR A 209 -18.21 -0.90 3.42
CA THR A 209 -17.56 0.42 3.28
C THR A 209 -16.05 0.40 3.55
N CYS A 210 -15.37 -0.72 3.30
CA CYS A 210 -13.94 -0.89 3.65
C CYS A 210 -13.05 0.25 3.13
N ASN A 211 -13.29 0.73 1.92
CA ASN A 211 -12.50 1.80 1.30
C ASN A 211 -12.79 3.20 1.87
N LEU A 212 -13.70 3.32 2.81
CA LEU A 212 -14.08 4.57 3.47
C LEU A 212 -13.83 4.54 4.99
N GLY A 213 -13.01 3.59 5.46
CA GLY A 213 -12.80 3.31 6.87
C GLY A 213 -13.74 2.23 7.41
N CYS A 214 -13.43 1.71 8.60
CA CYS A 214 -14.20 0.65 9.25
C CYS A 214 -14.60 1.05 10.68
N PRO A 215 -15.85 1.48 10.93
CA PRO A 215 -16.27 1.92 12.26
C PRO A 215 -16.31 0.77 13.29
N GLN A 216 -16.28 -0.49 12.84
CA GLN A 216 -16.24 -1.67 13.69
C GLN A 216 -14.81 -2.13 14.03
N SER A 217 -13.78 -1.47 13.49
CA SER A 217 -12.38 -1.92 13.58
C SER A 217 -12.15 -3.36 13.13
N ALA A 218 -13.09 -3.93 12.38
CA ALA A 218 -12.99 -5.28 11.84
C ALA A 218 -11.98 -5.39 10.69
N LYS A 219 -11.80 -4.31 9.93
CA LYS A 219 -10.71 -4.20 8.96
C LYS A 219 -9.44 -3.78 9.68
N SER A 220 -8.38 -4.58 9.51
CA SER A 220 -7.13 -4.51 10.27
C SER A 220 -6.19 -3.42 9.74
N SER A 221 -6.62 -2.17 9.77
CA SER A 221 -5.74 -1.03 9.49
C SER A 221 -4.70 -0.85 10.60
N ALA A 222 -3.58 -0.20 10.29
CA ALA A 222 -2.44 -0.13 11.19
C ALA A 222 -2.69 0.70 12.46
N ASP A 223 -3.65 1.63 12.41
CA ASP A 223 -4.11 2.42 13.56
C ASP A 223 -4.82 1.58 14.64
N VAL A 224 -5.46 0.47 14.24
CA VAL A 224 -6.17 -0.43 15.17
C VAL A 224 -5.42 -1.73 15.47
N THR A 225 -4.29 -1.99 14.79
CA THR A 225 -3.47 -3.20 15.00
C THR A 225 -2.16 -2.89 15.72
N TYR A 226 -1.23 -2.28 15.04
CA TYR A 226 0.13 -2.04 15.53
C TYR A 226 0.23 -0.85 16.49
N TRP A 227 -0.39 0.29 16.16
CA TRP A 227 -0.26 1.52 16.93
C TRP A 227 -0.72 1.41 18.38
N PRO A 228 -1.87 0.78 18.71
CA PRO A 228 -2.29 0.69 20.10
C PRO A 228 -1.27 -0.04 20.98
N ILE A 229 -0.62 -1.07 20.44
CA ILE A 229 0.39 -1.85 21.15
C ILE A 229 1.71 -1.07 21.25
N ALA A 230 2.15 -0.44 20.15
CA ALA A 230 3.38 0.35 20.13
C ALA A 230 3.33 1.50 21.14
N LEU A 231 2.21 2.24 21.19
CA LEU A 231 1.99 3.31 22.16
C LEU A 231 1.97 2.82 23.60
N LYS A 232 1.30 1.69 23.85
CA LYS A 232 1.30 1.05 25.18
C LYS A 232 2.71 0.67 25.64
N ASN A 233 3.59 0.30 24.71
CA ASN A 233 4.99 -0.07 24.99
C ASN A 233 5.93 1.15 25.04
N GLY A 234 5.42 2.38 24.95
CA GLY A 234 6.20 3.60 25.13
C GLY A 234 6.72 4.25 23.85
N ALA A 235 6.42 3.73 22.65
CA ALA A 235 6.64 4.47 21.42
C ALA A 235 5.81 5.76 21.43
N LYS A 236 6.35 6.84 20.87
CA LYS A 236 5.64 8.11 20.74
C LYS A 236 5.31 8.38 19.27
N ILE A 237 4.19 9.03 19.01
CA ILE A 237 3.84 9.55 17.69
C ILE A 237 3.50 11.04 17.81
N TYR A 238 4.15 11.83 16.98
CA TYR A 238 3.84 13.26 16.84
C TYR A 238 3.01 13.41 15.57
N THR A 239 1.73 13.68 15.74
CA THR A 239 0.80 13.92 14.64
C THR A 239 0.89 15.37 14.15
N ASN A 240 0.36 15.64 12.96
CA ASN A 240 0.46 16.94 12.31
C ASN A 240 1.90 17.45 12.22
N SER A 241 2.85 16.52 12.09
CA SER A 241 4.30 16.74 12.11
C SER A 241 4.91 16.36 10.77
N ARG A 242 5.11 17.37 9.90
CA ARG A 242 5.59 17.15 8.53
C ARG A 242 7.09 17.33 8.43
N VAL A 243 7.80 16.24 8.12
CA VAL A 243 9.25 16.28 7.90
C VAL A 243 9.58 17.10 6.65
N ARG A 244 10.52 18.02 6.81
CA ARG A 244 11.03 18.90 5.77
C ARG A 244 12.39 18.42 5.26
N ASN A 245 13.27 18.01 6.16
CA ASN A 245 14.66 17.71 5.84
C ASN A 245 15.24 16.66 6.80
N ILE A 246 16.09 15.77 6.30
CA ILE A 246 16.92 14.89 7.12
C ILE A 246 18.30 15.56 7.23
N LEU A 247 18.77 15.73 8.45
CA LEU A 247 20.02 16.40 8.77
C LEU A 247 21.16 15.38 8.81
N VAL A 248 22.25 15.67 8.11
CA VAL A 248 23.45 14.83 8.10
C VAL A 248 24.68 15.68 8.45
N ASN A 249 25.66 15.07 9.10
CA ASN A 249 26.94 15.70 9.38
C ASN A 249 27.94 15.55 8.18
N SER A 250 29.14 16.10 8.34
CA SER A 250 30.21 16.04 7.32
C SER A 250 30.64 14.62 6.95
N ASN A 251 30.42 13.64 7.83
CA ASN A 251 30.76 12.22 7.65
C ASN A 251 29.59 11.39 7.09
N ASN A 252 28.52 12.04 6.59
CA ASN A 252 27.30 11.41 6.09
C ASN A 252 26.54 10.55 7.13
N PHE A 253 26.64 10.88 8.43
CA PHE A 253 25.74 10.29 9.42
C PHE A 253 24.52 11.18 9.64
N VAL A 254 23.33 10.59 9.68
CA VAL A 254 22.14 11.31 10.11
C VAL A 254 22.30 11.75 11.57
N THR A 255 21.99 13.00 11.84
CA THR A 255 22.00 13.59 13.20
C THR A 255 20.59 13.87 13.73
N GLY A 256 19.58 13.85 12.87
CA GLY A 256 18.19 14.11 13.20
C GLY A 256 17.37 14.54 11.99
N VAL A 257 16.21 15.13 12.25
CA VAL A 257 15.29 15.64 11.22
C VAL A 257 14.78 17.02 11.58
N GLU A 258 14.52 17.83 10.55
CA GLU A 258 13.81 19.09 10.63
C GLU A 258 12.37 18.86 10.18
N TYR A 259 11.39 19.33 10.98
CA TYR A 259 9.99 19.13 10.68
C TYR A 259 9.14 20.34 11.10
N PHE A 260 7.99 20.51 10.47
CA PHE A 260 6.96 21.44 10.90
C PHE A 260 6.06 20.76 11.93
N ASN A 261 5.87 21.39 13.10
CA ASN A 261 4.95 20.94 14.13
C ASN A 261 3.49 21.31 13.79
N ASN A 262 2.56 20.98 14.67
CA ASN A 262 1.13 21.28 14.51
C ASN A 262 0.80 22.77 14.43
N LEU A 263 1.69 23.66 14.93
CA LEU A 263 1.59 25.11 14.85
C LEU A 263 2.21 25.68 13.57
N GLY A 264 2.88 24.85 12.75
CA GLY A 264 3.60 25.27 11.55
C GLY A 264 4.99 25.84 11.85
N GLU A 265 5.51 25.64 13.06
CA GLU A 265 6.86 26.04 13.45
C GLU A 265 7.87 24.96 13.10
N ILE A 266 9.07 25.39 12.72
CA ILE A 266 10.18 24.45 12.44
C ILE A 266 10.78 23.97 13.76
N GLN A 267 10.88 22.67 13.90
CA GLN A 267 11.50 21.97 15.02
C GLN A 267 12.58 21.03 14.53
N ILE A 268 13.55 20.72 15.38
CA ILE A 268 14.59 19.72 15.15
C ILE A 268 14.43 18.59 16.17
N LEU A 269 14.44 17.35 15.67
CA LEU A 269 14.43 16.14 16.50
C LEU A 269 15.73 15.37 16.23
N LYS A 270 16.49 15.02 17.28
CA LYS A 270 17.80 14.35 17.19
C LYS A 270 17.71 12.87 17.55
N SER A 271 18.36 12.01 16.78
CA SER A 271 18.39 10.58 17.01
C SER A 271 19.68 9.93 16.49
N ARG A 272 19.92 8.68 16.91
CA ARG A 272 21.01 7.85 16.37
C ARG A 272 20.68 7.25 15.01
N VAL A 273 19.41 6.97 14.73
CA VAL A 273 18.95 6.32 13.48
C VAL A 273 17.68 7.01 13.01
N VAL A 274 17.55 7.15 11.69
CA VAL A 274 16.32 7.58 11.02
C VAL A 274 15.83 6.46 10.11
N ILE A 275 14.53 6.17 10.15
CA ILE A 275 13.85 5.19 9.30
C ILE A 275 12.78 5.90 8.48
N LEU A 276 12.86 5.81 7.15
CA LEU A 276 11.84 6.28 6.23
C LEU A 276 10.76 5.20 6.06
N ALA A 277 9.49 5.60 6.22
CA ALA A 277 8.30 4.77 6.10
C ALA A 277 7.15 5.54 5.41
N SER A 278 7.49 6.36 4.41
CA SER A 278 6.59 7.36 3.81
C SER A 278 6.07 6.97 2.42
N ASN A 279 6.13 5.71 2.05
CA ASN A 279 5.73 5.08 0.77
C ASN A 279 6.58 5.45 -0.45
N GLY A 280 6.31 4.80 -1.61
CA GLY A 280 7.08 4.98 -2.85
C GLY A 280 7.00 6.36 -3.51
N VAL A 281 6.25 7.31 -2.95
CA VAL A 281 6.21 8.72 -3.40
C VAL A 281 6.74 9.66 -2.33
N GLY A 282 6.35 9.45 -1.07
CA GLY A 282 6.79 10.30 0.05
C GLY A 282 8.26 10.10 0.40
N THR A 283 8.75 8.87 0.43
CA THR A 283 10.16 8.56 0.74
C THR A 283 11.13 9.21 -0.25
N PRO A 284 11.01 9.02 -1.59
CA PRO A 284 11.90 9.73 -2.51
C PRO A 284 11.71 11.24 -2.48
N ARG A 285 10.48 11.75 -2.22
CA ARG A 285 10.25 13.19 -2.05
C ARG A 285 11.09 13.75 -0.91
N ILE A 286 11.14 13.07 0.25
CA ILE A 286 11.93 13.50 1.41
C ILE A 286 13.42 13.45 1.08
N LEU A 287 13.90 12.34 0.53
CA LEU A 287 15.32 12.16 0.19
C LEU A 287 15.83 13.20 -0.83
N LEU A 288 15.08 13.42 -1.91
CA LEU A 288 15.46 14.38 -2.98
C LEU A 288 15.38 15.85 -2.51
N ASN A 289 14.54 16.17 -1.53
CA ASN A 289 14.49 17.49 -0.91
C ASN A 289 15.54 17.68 0.19
N SER A 290 16.08 16.59 0.78
CA SER A 290 17.11 16.63 1.82
C SER A 290 18.48 16.72 1.17
N LYS A 291 18.98 17.94 1.00
CA LYS A 291 20.26 18.22 0.35
C LYS A 291 21.30 18.68 1.35
N SER A 292 22.55 18.33 1.10
CA SER A 292 23.71 18.81 1.85
C SER A 292 24.88 19.09 0.90
N ILE A 293 25.98 19.63 1.40
CA ILE A 293 27.20 19.88 0.59
C ILE A 293 27.67 18.58 -0.04
N ASN A 294 27.66 17.48 0.70
CA ASN A 294 28.11 16.16 0.22
C ASN A 294 27.03 15.42 -0.61
N ASN A 295 25.77 15.87 -0.55
CA ASN A 295 24.62 15.24 -1.21
C ASN A 295 23.80 16.29 -1.97
N PRO A 296 24.34 16.92 -3.02
CA PRO A 296 23.69 18.04 -3.73
C PRO A 296 22.41 17.62 -4.48
N ASP A 297 22.34 16.34 -4.89
CA ASP A 297 21.21 15.76 -5.62
C ASP A 297 20.21 15.02 -4.73
N GLY A 298 20.29 15.21 -3.41
CA GLY A 298 19.47 14.55 -2.39
C GLY A 298 20.21 13.43 -1.68
N LEU A 299 19.73 13.06 -0.50
CA LEU A 299 20.33 12.00 0.34
C LEU A 299 20.14 10.61 -0.29
N ALA A 300 21.07 9.70 0.00
CA ALA A 300 21.07 8.30 -0.45
C ALA A 300 21.00 8.14 -1.98
N ASN A 301 21.49 9.11 -2.74
CA ASN A 301 21.32 9.20 -4.20
C ASN A 301 22.62 9.15 -5.01
N SER A 302 23.67 8.55 -4.48
CA SER A 302 24.95 8.37 -5.22
C SER A 302 24.78 7.54 -6.49
N SER A 303 23.88 6.56 -6.48
CA SER A 303 23.50 5.77 -7.66
C SER A 303 22.64 6.54 -8.66
N GLY A 304 22.05 7.68 -8.28
CA GLY A 304 21.06 8.40 -9.08
C GLY A 304 19.73 7.66 -9.23
N LEU A 305 19.44 6.67 -8.36
CA LEU A 305 18.25 5.82 -8.45
C LEU A 305 17.11 6.22 -7.51
N VAL A 306 17.33 7.17 -6.59
CA VAL A 306 16.22 7.67 -5.76
C VAL A 306 15.12 8.27 -6.63
N GLY A 307 13.93 7.77 -6.46
CA GLY A 307 12.73 8.14 -7.22
C GLY A 307 12.50 7.29 -8.48
N LYS A 308 13.47 6.56 -9.01
CA LYS A 308 13.35 5.73 -10.22
C LYS A 308 12.74 4.36 -9.95
N ASN A 309 12.31 3.66 -11.00
CA ASN A 309 11.67 2.34 -10.96
C ASN A 309 10.31 2.33 -10.25
N LEU A 310 9.54 3.41 -10.37
CA LEU A 310 8.18 3.47 -9.81
C LEU A 310 7.29 2.41 -10.43
N MET A 311 6.67 1.58 -9.61
CA MET A 311 5.67 0.56 -9.99
C MET A 311 4.33 0.86 -9.31
N LEU A 312 3.20 0.75 -10.06
CA LEU A 312 1.86 1.16 -9.61
C LEU A 312 0.78 0.07 -9.67
N HIS A 313 1.00 -1.12 -10.19
CA HIS A 313 0.02 -2.15 -10.49
C HIS A 313 -1.12 -1.64 -11.40
N PRO A 314 -0.99 -1.72 -12.73
CA PRO A 314 -2.10 -1.42 -13.63
C PRO A 314 -3.33 -2.30 -13.31
N LEU A 315 -4.48 -1.66 -13.07
CA LEU A 315 -5.72 -2.35 -12.72
C LEU A 315 -6.67 -2.42 -13.92
N GLY A 316 -7.11 -3.63 -14.26
CA GLY A 316 -8.24 -3.87 -15.15
C GLY A 316 -9.54 -4.01 -14.37
N TYR A 317 -10.65 -3.68 -14.99
CA TYR A 317 -11.99 -3.82 -14.42
C TYR A 317 -12.92 -4.47 -15.43
N VAL A 318 -13.66 -5.49 -14.98
CA VAL A 318 -14.72 -6.13 -15.76
C VAL A 318 -15.93 -6.31 -14.88
N GLU A 319 -17.11 -5.97 -15.38
CA GLU A 319 -18.38 -6.21 -14.72
C GLU A 319 -19.43 -6.75 -15.68
N GLY A 320 -20.38 -7.50 -15.14
CA GLY A 320 -21.55 -7.99 -15.87
C GLY A 320 -22.76 -8.05 -14.93
N VAL A 321 -23.94 -8.18 -15.51
CA VAL A 321 -25.21 -8.28 -14.80
C VAL A 321 -25.71 -9.72 -14.88
N ASP A 322 -25.99 -10.34 -13.75
CA ASP A 322 -26.64 -11.65 -13.66
C ASP A 322 -28.17 -11.51 -13.66
N ASP A 323 -28.88 -12.59 -13.90
CA ASP A 323 -30.35 -12.63 -13.82
C ASP A 323 -30.87 -12.80 -12.40
N ILE A 324 -30.02 -13.31 -11.49
CA ILE A 324 -30.37 -13.59 -10.09
C ILE A 324 -29.83 -12.52 -9.14
N ASP A 325 -30.51 -12.34 -8.01
CA ASP A 325 -30.03 -11.50 -6.90
C ASP A 325 -28.85 -12.19 -6.20
N LEU A 326 -27.72 -11.53 -6.19
CA LEU A 326 -26.45 -12.03 -5.64
C LEU A 326 -26.06 -11.39 -4.31
N ASP A 327 -26.90 -10.51 -3.74
CA ASP A 327 -26.56 -9.69 -2.58
C ASP A 327 -25.20 -8.98 -2.77
N SER A 328 -24.91 -8.56 -4.00
CA SER A 328 -23.56 -8.15 -4.42
C SER A 328 -23.07 -6.84 -3.80
N ASP A 329 -23.99 -6.06 -3.20
CA ASP A 329 -23.67 -4.84 -2.42
C ASP A 329 -23.21 -5.15 -0.99
N LEU A 330 -23.40 -6.37 -0.49
CA LEU A 330 -23.02 -6.77 0.86
C LEU A 330 -21.57 -7.24 0.95
N GLY A 331 -21.05 -7.27 2.17
CA GLY A 331 -19.78 -7.88 2.52
C GLY A 331 -18.57 -6.97 2.41
N PRO A 332 -17.39 -7.47 2.81
CA PRO A 332 -16.13 -6.76 2.65
C PRO A 332 -15.83 -6.61 1.16
N GLN A 333 -15.43 -5.43 0.78
CA GLN A 333 -15.20 -5.10 -0.61
C GLN A 333 -14.06 -5.94 -1.19
N GLY A 334 -14.39 -6.75 -2.21
CA GLY A 334 -13.42 -7.46 -3.01
C GLY A 334 -12.67 -8.61 -2.33
N CYS A 335 -13.10 -9.06 -1.17
CA CYS A 335 -12.28 -9.97 -0.36
C CYS A 335 -12.82 -11.39 -0.22
N CYS A 336 -13.75 -11.85 -1.07
CA CYS A 336 -14.28 -13.19 -0.91
C CYS A 336 -13.43 -14.26 -1.61
N LEU A 337 -12.97 -14.02 -2.84
CA LEU A 337 -12.12 -14.94 -3.58
C LEU A 337 -11.17 -14.24 -4.55
N GLN A 338 -10.11 -14.96 -4.93
CA GLN A 338 -9.16 -14.56 -5.96
C GLN A 338 -8.79 -15.76 -6.83
N SER A 339 -8.36 -15.48 -8.06
CA SER A 339 -7.78 -16.48 -8.95
C SER A 339 -6.36 -16.06 -9.35
N GLN A 340 -5.45 -17.01 -9.26
CA GLN A 340 -4.05 -16.85 -9.66
C GLN A 340 -3.71 -17.78 -10.84
N GLU A 341 -4.71 -18.19 -11.62
CA GLU A 341 -4.55 -19.03 -12.82
C GLU A 341 -3.49 -18.49 -13.78
N PHE A 342 -3.39 -17.17 -13.89
CA PHE A 342 -2.49 -16.50 -14.83
C PHE A 342 -1.34 -15.77 -14.13
N PHE A 343 -0.92 -16.24 -12.97
CA PHE A 343 0.06 -15.55 -12.13
C PHE A 343 1.49 -15.74 -12.66
N GLU A 344 1.91 -16.98 -12.86
CA GLU A 344 3.27 -17.30 -13.29
C GLU A 344 3.49 -17.00 -14.78
N SER A 345 4.74 -16.82 -15.18
CA SER A 345 5.12 -16.60 -16.58
C SER A 345 4.73 -17.80 -17.46
N ASP A 346 4.23 -17.51 -18.65
CA ASP A 346 3.94 -18.48 -19.71
C ASP A 346 4.20 -17.80 -21.05
N GLU A 347 5.26 -18.23 -21.72
CA GLU A 347 5.72 -17.63 -22.99
C GLU A 347 4.65 -17.64 -24.09
N SER A 348 3.75 -18.65 -24.07
CA SER A 348 2.66 -18.76 -25.05
C SER A 348 1.68 -17.58 -25.01
N ARG A 349 1.62 -16.85 -23.91
CA ARG A 349 0.76 -15.66 -23.72
C ARG A 349 1.33 -14.39 -24.37
N GLY A 350 2.62 -14.39 -24.76
CA GLY A 350 3.29 -13.27 -25.41
C GLY A 350 3.61 -12.09 -24.48
N PHE A 351 3.64 -12.34 -23.18
CA PHE A 351 4.13 -11.44 -22.11
C PHE A 351 4.70 -12.28 -20.95
N LEU A 352 5.56 -11.68 -20.15
CA LEU A 352 6.18 -12.28 -18.99
C LEU A 352 5.48 -11.84 -17.70
N ARG A 353 5.62 -12.65 -16.63
CA ARG A 353 4.90 -12.52 -15.38
C ARG A 353 3.38 -12.59 -15.64
N GLY A 354 2.58 -12.16 -14.72
CA GLY A 354 1.14 -12.37 -14.89
C GLY A 354 0.27 -11.37 -14.16
N TYR A 355 -0.88 -11.86 -13.72
CA TYR A 355 -1.87 -11.07 -13.00
C TYR A 355 -2.73 -11.95 -12.09
N THR A 356 -3.28 -11.31 -11.05
CA THR A 356 -4.30 -11.89 -10.18
C THR A 356 -5.68 -11.32 -10.55
N ILE A 357 -6.70 -12.19 -10.59
CA ILE A 357 -8.10 -11.81 -10.72
C ILE A 357 -8.72 -11.81 -9.33
N GLN A 358 -9.37 -10.71 -8.94
CA GLN A 358 -10.01 -10.55 -7.64
C GLN A 358 -11.49 -10.23 -7.80
N ALA A 359 -12.35 -10.91 -7.01
CA ALA A 359 -13.74 -10.50 -6.91
C ALA A 359 -13.84 -9.11 -6.31
N LEU A 360 -14.73 -8.28 -6.83
CA LEU A 360 -15.03 -6.97 -6.31
C LEU A 360 -16.51 -6.92 -5.89
N ARG A 361 -16.79 -6.23 -4.78
CA ARG A 361 -18.17 -6.00 -4.35
C ARG A 361 -18.95 -5.20 -5.41
N GLY A 362 -20.24 -5.47 -5.56
CA GLY A 362 -21.14 -4.65 -6.35
C GLY A 362 -21.31 -3.24 -5.76
N PRO A 363 -21.87 -2.30 -6.53
CA PRO A 363 -22.06 -0.92 -6.10
C PRO A 363 -23.11 -0.83 -4.97
N SER A 364 -22.92 0.11 -4.07
CA SER A 364 -23.93 0.54 -3.11
C SER A 364 -25.14 1.17 -3.82
N PRO A 365 -26.30 1.35 -3.16
CA PRO A 365 -27.50 1.88 -3.81
C PRO A 365 -27.28 3.21 -4.56
N VAL A 366 -26.59 4.16 -3.95
CA VAL A 366 -26.36 5.47 -4.58
C VAL A 366 -25.30 5.38 -5.69
N GLU A 367 -24.24 4.59 -5.51
CA GLU A 367 -23.27 4.32 -6.58
C GLU A 367 -23.94 3.66 -7.78
N HIS A 368 -24.85 2.70 -7.52
CA HIS A 368 -25.63 2.06 -8.58
C HIS A 368 -26.49 3.05 -9.35
N ALA A 369 -27.26 3.88 -8.66
CA ALA A 369 -28.09 4.92 -9.28
C ALA A 369 -27.24 5.89 -10.11
N LYS A 370 -26.09 6.37 -9.57
CA LYS A 370 -25.14 7.21 -10.31
C LYS A 370 -24.58 6.52 -11.55
N LYS A 371 -24.32 5.20 -11.48
CA LYS A 371 -23.85 4.38 -12.58
C LYS A 371 -24.89 4.25 -13.69
N LEU A 372 -26.14 3.95 -13.35
CA LEU A 372 -27.26 3.90 -14.28
C LEU A 372 -27.51 5.25 -14.96
N LEU A 373 -27.45 6.35 -14.19
CA LEU A 373 -27.61 7.70 -14.73
C LEU A 373 -26.52 8.02 -15.76
N ARG A 374 -25.25 7.78 -15.42
CA ARG A 374 -24.11 8.00 -16.35
C ARG A 374 -24.22 7.18 -17.63
N ARG A 375 -24.82 5.99 -17.55
CA ARG A 375 -25.06 5.09 -18.68
C ARG A 375 -26.36 5.38 -19.42
N LYS A 376 -27.13 6.38 -19.01
CA LYS A 376 -28.44 6.72 -19.56
C LYS A 376 -29.45 5.54 -19.50
N LYS A 377 -29.28 4.66 -18.51
CA LYS A 377 -30.16 3.50 -18.26
C LYS A 377 -31.18 3.75 -17.15
N LEU A 378 -31.04 4.84 -16.39
CA LEU A 378 -32.01 5.22 -15.36
C LEU A 378 -33.18 5.95 -16.00
N LYS A 379 -34.37 5.38 -15.86
CA LYS A 379 -35.62 5.98 -16.36
C LYS A 379 -36.19 6.98 -15.35
N PHE A 380 -37.10 7.83 -15.78
CA PHE A 380 -37.81 8.78 -14.92
C PHE A 380 -39.25 8.33 -14.62
N GLY A 381 -39.85 8.91 -13.57
CA GLY A 381 -41.23 8.64 -13.18
C GLY A 381 -41.41 7.24 -12.58
N GLU A 382 -42.52 6.61 -12.88
CA GLU A 382 -42.88 5.30 -12.36
C GLU A 382 -41.88 4.19 -12.70
N ASP A 383 -41.25 4.27 -13.85
CA ASP A 383 -40.22 3.32 -14.30
C ASP A 383 -38.87 3.46 -13.58
N HIS A 384 -38.67 4.53 -12.79
CA HIS A 384 -37.40 4.76 -12.10
C HIS A 384 -37.03 3.61 -11.17
N LEU A 385 -37.96 3.24 -10.27
CA LEU A 385 -37.72 2.18 -9.29
C LEU A 385 -37.56 0.81 -9.98
N ASN A 386 -38.29 0.54 -11.01
CA ASN A 386 -38.19 -0.70 -11.76
C ASN A 386 -36.83 -0.81 -12.45
N SER A 387 -36.39 0.23 -13.16
CA SER A 387 -35.08 0.24 -13.83
C SER A 387 -33.91 0.14 -12.84
N PHE A 388 -34.06 0.64 -11.61
CA PHE A 388 -33.08 0.47 -10.55
C PHE A 388 -33.04 -0.97 -10.07
N LYS A 389 -34.19 -1.56 -9.69
CA LYS A 389 -34.30 -2.92 -9.14
C LYS A 389 -33.91 -4.00 -10.15
N GLU A 390 -34.05 -3.73 -11.44
CA GLU A 390 -33.76 -4.67 -12.51
C GLU A 390 -32.32 -5.18 -12.45
N THR A 391 -31.36 -4.34 -12.04
CA THR A 391 -29.94 -4.65 -12.02
C THR A 391 -29.25 -4.49 -10.65
N PHE A 392 -29.90 -3.87 -9.66
CA PHE A 392 -29.36 -3.74 -8.31
C PHE A 392 -29.17 -5.12 -7.66
N ASN A 393 -28.05 -5.32 -6.96
CA ASN A 393 -27.61 -6.59 -6.35
C ASN A 393 -27.32 -7.74 -7.33
N LYS A 394 -27.37 -7.50 -8.64
CA LYS A 394 -27.09 -8.49 -9.68
C LYS A 394 -25.77 -8.26 -10.39
N ILE A 395 -25.01 -7.26 -9.97
CA ILE A 395 -23.72 -6.93 -10.58
C ILE A 395 -22.62 -7.83 -10.03
N VAL A 396 -21.91 -8.49 -10.94
CA VAL A 396 -20.67 -9.22 -10.67
C VAL A 396 -19.51 -8.40 -11.21
N SER A 397 -18.47 -8.20 -10.42
CA SER A 397 -17.31 -7.40 -10.82
C SER A 397 -16.01 -8.11 -10.49
N LEU A 398 -15.04 -7.99 -11.41
CA LEU A 398 -13.67 -8.50 -11.24
C LEU A 398 -12.66 -7.38 -11.45
N GLY A 399 -11.66 -7.34 -10.58
CA GLY A 399 -10.44 -6.56 -10.75
C GLY A 399 -9.30 -7.45 -11.23
N ILE A 400 -8.51 -6.96 -12.17
CA ILE A 400 -7.31 -7.62 -12.68
C ILE A 400 -6.11 -6.80 -12.24
N ILE A 401 -5.30 -7.34 -11.31
CA ILE A 401 -4.08 -6.70 -10.83
C ILE A 401 -2.91 -7.27 -11.62
N VAL A 402 -2.33 -6.44 -12.47
CA VAL A 402 -1.21 -6.82 -13.34
C VAL A 402 0.11 -6.51 -12.66
N GLU A 403 1.07 -7.44 -12.77
CA GLU A 403 2.43 -7.15 -12.34
C GLU A 403 3.02 -6.02 -13.19
N ASP A 404 3.54 -5.01 -12.50
CA ASP A 404 4.21 -3.88 -13.11
C ASP A 404 5.72 -4.07 -13.02
N LEU A 405 6.43 -3.93 -14.14
CA LEU A 405 7.87 -4.11 -14.17
C LEU A 405 8.59 -2.81 -13.80
N PRO A 406 9.75 -2.87 -13.13
CA PRO A 406 10.52 -1.70 -12.80
C PRO A 406 11.15 -1.10 -14.06
N GLU A 407 10.67 0.07 -14.47
CA GLU A 407 11.19 0.84 -15.59
C GLU A 407 11.88 2.11 -15.06
N ILE A 408 13.14 2.34 -15.43
CA ILE A 408 13.90 3.50 -14.96
C ILE A 408 13.28 4.84 -15.38
N THR A 409 12.50 4.83 -16.46
CA THR A 409 11.75 5.99 -16.95
C THR A 409 10.53 6.31 -16.09
N ASN A 410 9.97 5.32 -15.38
CA ASN A 410 8.89 5.49 -14.43
C ASN A 410 9.47 5.96 -13.09
N ARG A 411 9.13 7.19 -12.69
CA ARG A 411 9.83 7.80 -11.56
C ARG A 411 9.06 8.92 -10.88
N VAL A 412 9.51 9.20 -9.68
CA VAL A 412 9.17 10.38 -8.89
C VAL A 412 10.31 11.38 -8.98
N GLU A 413 10.01 12.59 -9.42
CA GLU A 413 10.91 13.74 -9.40
C GLU A 413 10.36 14.81 -8.46
N ILE A 414 11.15 15.85 -8.19
CA ILE A 414 10.68 17.03 -7.47
C ILE A 414 10.16 18.06 -8.48
N ASP A 415 8.92 18.50 -8.27
CA ASP A 415 8.32 19.57 -9.06
C ASP A 415 8.99 20.90 -8.78
N LYS A 416 9.36 21.64 -9.83
CA LYS A 416 10.08 22.91 -9.72
C LYS A 416 9.19 24.07 -9.24
N ILE A 417 7.87 23.96 -9.40
CA ILE A 417 6.91 25.04 -9.16
C ILE A 417 5.96 24.68 -8.02
N LEU A 418 5.40 23.46 -8.08
CA LEU A 418 4.36 23.03 -7.15
C LEU A 418 4.96 22.76 -5.76
N LYS A 419 4.36 23.34 -4.73
CA LYS A 419 4.76 23.19 -3.33
C LYS A 419 3.56 22.86 -2.47
N ASP A 420 3.82 22.26 -1.32
CA ASP A 420 2.80 22.05 -0.31
C ASP A 420 2.53 23.33 0.55
N SER A 421 1.63 23.20 1.52
CA SER A 421 1.23 24.30 2.42
C SER A 421 2.37 24.84 3.30
N HIS A 422 3.48 24.12 3.41
CA HIS A 422 4.69 24.53 4.16
C HIS A 422 5.84 24.96 3.25
N GLY A 423 5.59 25.10 1.94
CA GLY A 423 6.59 25.50 0.96
C GLY A 423 7.56 24.38 0.54
N ILE A 424 7.34 23.15 0.98
CA ILE A 424 8.17 22.00 0.58
C ILE A 424 7.80 21.61 -0.86
N PRO A 425 8.79 21.48 -1.78
CA PRO A 425 8.53 21.06 -3.15
C PRO A 425 7.77 19.72 -3.24
N SER A 426 6.82 19.65 -4.15
CA SER A 426 5.91 18.51 -4.33
C SER A 426 6.51 17.45 -5.26
N PRO A 427 6.04 16.19 -5.19
CA PRO A 427 6.47 15.18 -6.14
C PRO A 427 5.83 15.40 -7.50
N LYS A 428 6.59 15.13 -8.56
CA LYS A 428 6.15 15.01 -9.95
C LYS A 428 6.29 13.56 -10.37
N ILE A 429 5.21 12.99 -10.90
CA ILE A 429 5.13 11.59 -11.34
C ILE A 429 5.26 11.51 -12.85
N LEU A 430 6.22 10.73 -13.31
CA LEU A 430 6.40 10.34 -14.69
C LEU A 430 6.17 8.83 -14.76
N TYR A 431 5.06 8.42 -15.40
CA TYR A 431 4.70 7.01 -15.44
C TYR A 431 3.98 6.63 -16.74
N THR A 432 4.47 5.56 -17.36
CA THR A 432 3.86 4.95 -18.54
C THR A 432 3.85 3.43 -18.40
N LEU A 433 2.78 2.79 -18.87
CA LEU A 433 2.72 1.33 -18.91
C LEU A 433 3.71 0.78 -19.93
N SER A 434 4.49 -0.21 -19.53
CA SER A 434 5.33 -0.99 -20.45
C SER A 434 4.47 -1.76 -21.46
N GLU A 435 5.06 -2.17 -22.57
CA GLU A 435 4.35 -3.03 -23.54
C GLU A 435 3.97 -4.37 -22.91
N ASN A 436 4.80 -4.90 -21.99
CA ASN A 436 4.49 -6.10 -21.23
C ASN A 436 3.23 -5.91 -20.38
N SER A 437 3.17 -4.83 -19.59
CA SER A 437 2.00 -4.52 -18.75
C SER A 437 0.72 -4.30 -19.58
N LYS A 438 0.82 -3.67 -20.76
CA LYS A 438 -0.32 -3.49 -21.70
C LYS A 438 -0.86 -4.81 -22.22
N LYS A 439 0.03 -5.72 -22.65
CA LYS A 439 -0.36 -7.05 -23.14
C LYS A 439 -1.00 -7.88 -22.02
N SER A 440 -0.39 -7.94 -20.85
CA SER A 440 -0.91 -8.65 -19.68
C SER A 440 -2.28 -8.12 -19.27
N LEU A 441 -2.46 -6.79 -19.20
CA LEU A 441 -3.74 -6.14 -18.88
C LEU A 441 -4.82 -6.49 -19.90
N SER A 442 -4.50 -6.42 -21.19
CA SER A 442 -5.43 -6.75 -22.26
C SER A 442 -5.85 -8.22 -22.22
N HIS A 443 -4.89 -9.13 -21.99
CA HIS A 443 -5.15 -10.57 -21.85
C HIS A 443 -6.08 -10.82 -20.67
N GLY A 444 -5.79 -10.27 -19.49
CA GLY A 444 -6.62 -10.46 -18.29
C GLY A 444 -8.04 -9.93 -18.45
N ILE A 445 -8.21 -8.75 -19.06
CA ILE A 445 -9.53 -8.18 -19.39
C ILE A 445 -10.29 -9.13 -20.33
N ASN A 446 -9.66 -9.65 -21.37
CA ASN A 446 -10.30 -10.57 -22.32
C ASN A 446 -10.69 -11.89 -21.66
N LYS A 447 -9.81 -12.47 -20.80
CA LYS A 447 -10.12 -13.69 -20.04
C LYS A 447 -11.31 -13.50 -19.10
N CYS A 448 -11.39 -12.40 -18.40
CA CYS A 448 -12.55 -12.09 -17.55
C CYS A 448 -13.84 -11.87 -18.37
N LYS A 449 -13.76 -11.25 -19.55
CA LYS A 449 -14.91 -11.15 -20.47
C LYS A 449 -15.37 -12.53 -20.95
N GLU A 450 -14.44 -13.40 -21.37
CA GLU A 450 -14.74 -14.79 -21.77
C GLU A 450 -15.41 -15.57 -20.64
N LEU A 451 -14.94 -15.39 -19.39
CA LEU A 451 -15.55 -15.98 -18.22
C LEU A 451 -17.01 -15.50 -18.06
N PHE A 452 -17.25 -14.20 -18.07
CA PHE A 452 -18.59 -13.62 -17.87
C PHE A 452 -19.56 -14.03 -18.96
N ILE A 453 -19.13 -14.05 -20.22
CA ILE A 453 -19.93 -14.57 -21.34
C ILE A 453 -20.29 -16.04 -21.12
N SER A 454 -19.32 -16.88 -20.69
CA SER A 454 -19.58 -18.30 -20.41
C SER A 454 -20.51 -18.54 -19.21
N MET A 455 -20.56 -17.59 -18.26
CA MET A 455 -21.50 -17.59 -17.15
C MET A 455 -22.91 -17.10 -17.55
N GLY A 456 -23.10 -16.58 -18.76
CA GLY A 456 -24.38 -16.02 -19.24
C GLY A 456 -24.65 -14.60 -18.72
N LEU A 457 -23.63 -13.89 -18.20
CA LEU A 457 -23.82 -12.52 -17.73
C LEU A 457 -24.12 -11.56 -18.89
N LYS A 458 -25.01 -10.59 -18.63
CA LYS A 458 -25.44 -9.56 -19.58
C LYS A 458 -24.69 -8.26 -19.37
N ASP A 459 -24.78 -7.34 -20.32
CA ASP A 459 -24.22 -5.98 -20.21
C ASP A 459 -22.75 -5.96 -19.77
N VAL A 460 -21.94 -6.88 -20.28
CA VAL A 460 -20.52 -6.98 -19.91
C VAL A 460 -19.74 -5.76 -20.34
N ILE A 461 -19.16 -5.05 -19.37
CA ILE A 461 -18.33 -3.86 -19.56
C ILE A 461 -16.93 -4.15 -19.05
N ALA A 462 -15.92 -3.73 -19.83
CA ALA A 462 -14.52 -3.95 -19.46
C ALA A 462 -13.67 -2.75 -19.89
N TYR A 463 -12.73 -2.36 -19.03
CA TYR A 463 -11.76 -1.30 -19.32
C TYR A 463 -10.53 -1.41 -18.42
N GLY A 464 -9.45 -0.78 -18.83
CA GLY A 464 -8.19 -0.63 -18.10
C GLY A 464 -7.19 0.21 -18.89
N PRO A 465 -6.18 0.80 -18.24
CA PRO A 465 -6.04 0.83 -16.80
C PRO A 465 -7.08 1.73 -16.13
N VAL A 466 -7.49 1.37 -14.92
CA VAL A 466 -8.35 2.24 -14.10
C VAL A 466 -7.57 3.47 -13.67
N ALA A 467 -8.08 4.67 -13.96
CA ALA A 467 -7.31 5.90 -13.76
C ALA A 467 -6.95 6.15 -12.27
N ASN A 468 -7.89 5.95 -11.33
CA ASN A 468 -7.67 6.23 -9.91
C ASN A 468 -7.22 4.97 -9.13
N SER A 469 -6.24 4.21 -9.67
CA SER A 469 -5.77 2.95 -9.08
C SER A 469 -4.31 2.96 -8.61
N GLY A 470 -3.64 4.11 -8.57
CA GLY A 470 -2.24 4.21 -8.15
C GLY A 470 -2.06 4.20 -6.63
N TRP A 471 -2.55 3.18 -5.96
CA TRP A 471 -2.43 3.00 -4.50
C TRP A 471 -1.29 2.08 -4.06
N HIS A 472 -0.66 1.34 -4.98
CA HIS A 472 0.50 0.49 -4.72
C HIS A 472 1.76 1.20 -5.21
N LEU A 473 2.43 1.94 -4.30
CA LEU A 473 3.53 2.85 -4.61
C LEU A 473 4.86 2.17 -4.26
N MET A 474 5.56 1.59 -5.24
CA MET A 474 6.69 0.68 -5.01
C MET A 474 7.94 1.06 -5.81
N GLY A 475 9.13 0.59 -5.37
CA GLY A 475 10.35 0.48 -6.14
C GLY A 475 11.29 1.70 -6.17
N THR A 476 10.87 2.85 -5.68
CA THR A 476 11.56 4.14 -5.87
C THR A 476 12.83 4.36 -5.03
N THR A 477 13.19 3.42 -4.17
CA THR A 477 14.47 3.32 -3.46
C THR A 477 14.93 1.87 -3.40
N LYS A 478 14.88 1.22 -4.57
CA LYS A 478 15.09 -0.23 -4.76
C LYS A 478 16.22 -0.79 -3.90
N MET A 479 15.96 -1.93 -3.21
CA MET A 479 17.02 -2.67 -2.51
C MET A 479 17.85 -3.51 -3.47
N GLY A 480 19.12 -3.73 -3.11
CA GLY A 480 20.04 -4.56 -3.87
C GLY A 480 21.32 -4.83 -3.11
N GLN A 481 22.26 -5.51 -3.78
CA GLN A 481 23.54 -5.86 -3.17
C GLN A 481 24.59 -4.75 -3.36
N ASN A 482 24.54 -4.01 -4.47
CA ASN A 482 25.56 -3.05 -4.83
C ASN A 482 25.03 -1.61 -4.79
N ALA A 483 25.85 -0.69 -4.32
CA ALA A 483 25.51 0.74 -4.27
C ALA A 483 25.33 1.37 -5.68
N SER A 484 25.88 0.76 -6.73
CA SER A 484 25.76 1.26 -8.10
C SER A 484 24.40 1.02 -8.75
N ASP A 485 23.64 0.03 -8.29
CA ASP A 485 22.38 -0.42 -8.89
C ASP A 485 21.19 -0.44 -7.92
N SER A 486 21.40 0.05 -6.70
CA SER A 486 20.38 0.11 -5.65
C SER A 486 20.59 1.30 -4.71
N VAL A 487 19.56 1.62 -3.93
CA VAL A 487 19.59 2.73 -2.95
C VAL A 487 19.87 2.20 -1.54
N VAL A 488 19.29 1.04 -1.20
CA VAL A 488 19.48 0.39 0.08
C VAL A 488 19.97 -1.04 -0.10
N ASN A 489 20.69 -1.56 0.89
CA ASN A 489 21.13 -2.94 0.93
C ASN A 489 19.97 -3.89 1.35
N LYS A 490 20.25 -5.20 1.42
CA LYS A 490 19.28 -6.22 1.81
C LYS A 490 18.62 -6.02 3.18
N ASN A 491 19.20 -5.20 4.04
CA ASN A 491 18.70 -4.88 5.38
C ASN A 491 17.85 -3.60 5.40
N GLY A 492 17.55 -2.99 4.25
CA GLY A 492 16.89 -1.70 4.16
C GLY A 492 17.77 -0.51 4.55
N GLN A 493 19.07 -0.72 4.81
CA GLN A 493 20.04 0.32 5.17
C GLN A 493 20.57 1.01 3.90
N SER A 494 20.64 2.34 3.91
CA SER A 494 21.23 3.11 2.82
C SER A 494 22.68 2.70 2.58
N HIS A 495 23.07 2.60 1.30
CA HIS A 495 24.47 2.39 0.93
C HIS A 495 25.35 3.60 1.25
N ASP A 496 24.79 4.82 1.19
CA ASP A 496 25.52 6.08 1.33
C ASP A 496 25.57 6.61 2.77
N ILE A 497 24.54 6.27 3.59
CA ILE A 497 24.32 6.86 4.91
C ILE A 497 24.09 5.75 5.91
N PRO A 498 25.11 5.39 6.72
CA PRO A 498 25.08 4.15 7.52
C PRO A 498 23.94 4.03 8.53
N ASN A 499 23.46 5.14 9.08
CA ASN A 499 22.38 5.16 10.08
C ASN A 499 21.03 5.65 9.53
N LEU A 500 20.85 5.58 8.20
CA LEU A 500 19.60 5.82 7.50
C LEU A 500 19.04 4.51 6.95
N PHE A 501 17.77 4.21 7.26
CA PHE A 501 17.07 3.02 6.78
C PHE A 501 15.79 3.41 6.05
N VAL A 502 15.35 2.55 5.15
CA VAL A 502 14.04 2.65 4.48
C VAL A 502 13.29 1.33 4.73
N ALA A 503 12.05 1.43 5.21
CA ALA A 503 11.25 0.28 5.63
C ALA A 503 9.86 0.26 4.98
N ASP A 504 9.68 0.91 3.84
CA ASP A 504 8.41 0.92 3.11
C ASP A 504 8.52 0.30 1.71
N SER A 505 7.43 0.31 0.95
CA SER A 505 7.38 -0.29 -0.39
C SER A 505 8.30 0.34 -1.44
N SER A 506 8.91 1.49 -1.14
CA SER A 506 9.89 2.08 -2.06
C SER A 506 11.11 1.19 -2.27
N ILE A 507 11.43 0.28 -1.31
CA ILE A 507 12.57 -0.63 -1.41
C ILE A 507 12.29 -1.91 -2.22
N PHE A 508 11.06 -2.12 -2.70
CA PHE A 508 10.69 -3.29 -3.49
C PHE A 508 11.51 -3.37 -4.79
N VAL A 509 11.87 -4.59 -5.18
CA VAL A 509 12.63 -4.88 -6.40
C VAL A 509 11.69 -5.15 -7.57
N THR A 510 10.63 -5.93 -7.31
CA THR A 510 9.53 -6.24 -8.23
C THR A 510 8.20 -6.03 -7.53
N SER A 511 7.11 -5.87 -8.29
CA SER A 511 5.80 -5.57 -7.70
C SER A 511 5.00 -6.82 -7.35
N SER A 512 5.32 -7.98 -7.94
CA SER A 512 4.38 -9.11 -7.99
C SER A 512 3.07 -8.71 -8.69
N SER A 513 2.07 -9.59 -8.70
CA SER A 513 0.72 -9.27 -9.18
C SER A 513 -0.35 -9.40 -8.09
N VAL A 514 0.05 -9.24 -6.83
CA VAL A 514 -0.85 -9.23 -5.67
C VAL A 514 -0.72 -7.94 -4.85
N ASN A 515 -1.71 -7.68 -4.01
CA ASN A 515 -1.71 -6.52 -3.12
C ASN A 515 -0.51 -6.56 -2.15
N PRO A 516 0.33 -5.52 -2.06
CA PRO A 516 1.63 -5.60 -1.42
C PRO A 516 1.61 -5.43 0.11
N ALA A 517 0.45 -5.18 0.73
CA ALA A 517 0.38 -4.75 2.13
C ALA A 517 0.97 -5.77 3.13
N ASN A 518 0.76 -7.08 2.92
CA ASN A 518 1.35 -8.12 3.77
C ASN A 518 2.88 -8.13 3.63
N THR A 519 3.39 -8.17 2.39
CA THR A 519 4.82 -8.14 2.11
C THR A 519 5.48 -6.87 2.63
N LEU A 520 4.83 -5.73 2.45
CA LEU A 520 5.27 -4.43 2.95
C LEU A 520 5.48 -4.43 4.47
N GLN A 521 4.48 -4.87 5.24
CA GLN A 521 4.58 -4.88 6.71
C GLN A 521 5.55 -5.94 7.20
N SER A 522 5.60 -7.10 6.55
CA SER A 522 6.58 -8.16 6.87
C SER A 522 8.01 -7.69 6.60
N LEU A 523 8.24 -6.97 5.51
CA LEU A 523 9.53 -6.38 5.18
C LEU A 523 9.90 -5.25 6.17
N ALA A 524 8.92 -4.46 6.61
CA ALA A 524 9.13 -3.45 7.64
C ALA A 524 9.58 -4.05 8.99
N LEU A 525 9.00 -5.20 9.38
CA LEU A 525 9.43 -5.96 10.56
C LEU A 525 10.85 -6.52 10.39
N TYR A 526 11.18 -7.04 9.21
CA TYR A 526 12.52 -7.53 8.87
C TYR A 526 13.57 -6.41 8.95
N VAL A 527 13.27 -5.23 8.40
CA VAL A 527 14.14 -4.04 8.49
C VAL A 527 14.28 -3.57 9.94
N ALA A 528 13.20 -3.58 10.72
CA ALA A 528 13.26 -3.22 12.15
C ALA A 528 14.19 -4.15 12.96
N ASP A 529 14.19 -5.46 12.69
CA ASP A 529 15.16 -6.38 13.28
C ASP A 529 16.60 -6.06 12.86
N SER A 530 16.78 -5.60 11.63
CA SER A 530 18.10 -5.15 11.16
C SER A 530 18.54 -3.89 11.91
N VAL A 531 17.65 -2.94 12.14
CA VAL A 531 17.92 -1.74 12.94
C VAL A 531 18.29 -2.11 14.37
N ILE A 532 17.57 -3.04 15.01
CA ILE A 532 17.88 -3.52 16.37
C ILE A 532 19.32 -4.04 16.45
N ARG A 533 19.76 -4.84 15.47
CA ARG A 533 21.13 -5.38 15.42
C ARG A 533 22.19 -4.31 15.17
N GLU A 534 21.89 -3.31 14.34
CA GLU A 534 22.85 -2.29 13.94
C GLU A 534 22.92 -1.10 14.92
N LEU A 535 21.85 -0.79 15.65
CA LEU A 535 21.73 0.36 16.54
C LEU A 535 22.88 0.50 17.55
N PRO A 536 23.39 -0.59 18.19
CA PRO A 536 24.53 -0.48 19.12
C PRO A 536 25.83 0.03 18.47
N LYS A 537 25.98 -0.09 17.15
CA LYS A 537 27.16 0.37 16.41
C LYS A 537 27.18 1.88 16.20
N PHE A 538 26.01 2.55 16.30
CA PHE A 538 25.88 3.99 16.11
C PHE A 538 26.02 4.72 17.45
N ASN A 539 27.21 5.22 17.72
CA ASN A 539 27.50 5.94 18.96
C ASN A 539 27.37 7.47 18.76
N ILE A 540 27.31 8.21 19.89
CA ILE A 540 27.12 9.66 19.90
C ILE A 540 28.31 10.39 19.23
N GLU A 541 29.51 9.83 19.32
CA GLU A 541 30.72 10.45 18.73
C GLU A 541 30.64 10.55 17.21
N GLN A 542 30.07 9.53 16.54
CA GLN A 542 29.85 9.54 15.08
C GLN A 542 28.86 10.62 14.63
N LEU A 543 28.02 11.11 15.54
CA LEU A 543 27.03 12.15 15.26
C LEU A 543 27.60 13.57 15.50
N ARG A 544 28.82 13.68 16.05
CA ARG A 544 29.55 14.95 16.20
C ARG A 544 30.20 15.31 14.86
N ASN A 545 30.04 16.59 14.43
CA ASN A 545 30.63 17.21 13.23
C ASN A 545 30.00 16.82 11.92
#